data_b1d1f32184e6ed35b8c68e036c0a11b0
#
_entry.id   b1d1f32184e6ed35b8c68e036c0a11b0
#
_cell.length_a   1.000
_cell.length_b   1.000
_cell.length_c   1.000
_cell.angle_alpha   90.00
_cell.angle_beta   90.00
_cell.angle_gamma   90.00
#
_symmetry.space_group_name_H-M   'P 1'
#
loop_
_entity.id
_entity.type
_entity.pdbx_description
1 polymer ?
#
loop_
_entity_poly.entity_id
_entity_poly.type
_entity_poly.pdbx_seq_one_letter_code
_entity_poly.pdbx_strand_id
1 'polypeptide(L)'
;GLFLSKLTHIAAVLPNLPDKEIRKIESRLYEFIWGGAAKIERQESKLSYESGGMNFPDLSSAWMALKLPWLRRLTYNTDTKWYEILNIQIKRIDNSIKLEKFTSWSTTQIATVRRKIESRIWKAIFQSLEVYIKKDLVLNKEKALKLNIWGNGILKNNAGNKISLGKVRSLEQQNRLPAQL
;
A
#
# COMPACT_ATOMS: atom_id res chain seq x y z
N GLY A 1 23.24 11.35 0.57
CA GLY A 1 22.12 12.12 0.18
C GLY A 1 21.76 12.27 -1.27
N LEU A 2 22.68 12.80 -2.14
CA LEU A 2 22.30 13.28 -3.49
C LEU A 2 21.78 12.19 -4.45
N PHE A 3 22.28 10.98 -4.34
CA PHE A 3 21.90 9.88 -5.23
C PHE A 3 20.47 9.40 -4.99
N LEU A 4 20.12 9.18 -3.73
CA LEU A 4 18.77 8.73 -3.37
C LEU A 4 17.71 9.79 -3.68
N SER A 5 18.00 11.08 -3.50
CA SER A 5 17.06 12.16 -3.81
C SER A 5 16.72 12.24 -5.31
N LYS A 6 17.68 11.99 -6.18
CA LYS A 6 17.42 11.90 -7.64
C LYS A 6 16.53 10.71 -8.01
N LEU A 7 16.70 9.58 -7.32
CA LEU A 7 15.87 8.39 -7.58
C LEU A 7 14.44 8.55 -7.08
N THR A 8 14.16 9.38 -6.06
CA THR A 8 12.82 9.50 -5.48
C THR A 8 11.78 9.99 -6.47
N HIS A 9 12.10 11.00 -7.28
CA HIS A 9 11.18 11.50 -8.30
C HIS A 9 10.87 10.46 -9.37
N ILE A 10 11.91 9.76 -9.83
CA ILE A 10 11.77 8.70 -10.82
C ILE A 10 10.96 7.54 -10.25
N ALA A 11 11.27 7.12 -9.01
CA ALA A 11 10.58 6.04 -8.34
C ALA A 11 9.09 6.32 -8.10
N ALA A 12 8.72 7.59 -7.88
CA ALA A 12 7.32 7.97 -7.65
C ALA A 12 6.45 7.83 -8.91
N VAL A 13 7.01 7.96 -10.10
CA VAL A 13 6.28 7.98 -11.39
C VAL A 13 6.51 6.75 -12.26
N LEU A 14 7.54 5.96 -11.99
CA LEU A 14 7.79 4.72 -12.73
C LEU A 14 7.10 3.51 -12.07
N PRO A 15 6.82 2.45 -12.84
CA PRO A 15 6.40 1.16 -12.29
C PRO A 15 7.41 0.61 -11.26
N ASN A 16 6.99 -0.41 -10.51
CA ASN A 16 7.92 -1.11 -9.61
C ASN A 16 9.02 -1.78 -10.45
N LEU A 17 10.25 -1.62 -9.99
CA LEU A 17 11.38 -2.30 -10.59
C LEU A 17 11.34 -3.79 -10.26
N PRO A 18 11.78 -4.65 -11.20
CA PRO A 18 12.03 -6.05 -10.89
C PRO A 18 13.09 -6.20 -9.78
N ASP A 19 12.95 -7.21 -8.95
CA ASP A 19 13.89 -7.47 -7.83
C ASP A 19 15.35 -7.56 -8.29
N LYS A 20 15.59 -8.09 -9.49
CA LYS A 20 16.93 -8.14 -10.10
C LYS A 20 17.54 -6.74 -10.26
N GLU A 21 16.76 -5.77 -10.71
CA GLU A 21 17.24 -4.39 -10.90
C GLU A 21 17.43 -3.67 -9.55
N ILE A 22 16.53 -3.91 -8.60
CA ILE A 22 16.68 -3.40 -7.23
C ILE A 22 17.99 -3.91 -6.61
N ARG A 23 18.28 -5.21 -6.74
CA ARG A 23 19.52 -5.80 -6.24
C ARG A 23 20.78 -5.22 -6.91
N LYS A 24 20.72 -4.89 -8.19
CA LYS A 24 21.83 -4.19 -8.87
C LYS A 24 22.07 -2.80 -8.29
N ILE A 25 20.99 -2.03 -8.08
CA ILE A 25 21.08 -0.70 -7.48
C ILE A 25 21.64 -0.81 -6.05
N GLU A 26 21.12 -1.73 -5.24
CA GLU A 26 21.65 -2.01 -3.91
C GLU A 26 23.14 -2.36 -3.96
N SER A 27 23.56 -3.24 -4.86
CA SER A 27 24.97 -3.63 -4.98
C SER A 27 25.88 -2.43 -5.30
N ARG A 28 25.45 -1.56 -6.21
CA ARG A 28 26.19 -0.33 -6.54
C ARG A 28 26.24 0.66 -5.37
N LEU A 29 25.15 0.77 -4.60
CA LEU A 29 25.13 1.59 -3.40
C LEU A 29 26.10 1.07 -2.33
N TYR A 30 26.11 -0.23 -2.09
CA TYR A 30 27.06 -0.85 -1.16
C TYR A 30 28.49 -0.71 -1.61
N GLU A 31 28.78 -0.94 -2.89
CA GLU A 31 30.09 -0.72 -3.47
C GLU A 31 30.56 0.73 -3.26
N PHE A 32 29.68 1.71 -3.48
CA PHE A 32 29.99 3.12 -3.26
C PHE A 32 30.25 3.45 -1.79
N ILE A 33 29.41 2.91 -0.86
CA ILE A 33 29.55 3.21 0.57
C ILE A 33 30.84 2.60 1.13
N TRP A 34 31.17 1.40 0.73
CA TRP A 34 32.30 0.66 1.28
C TRP A 34 33.61 0.82 0.50
N GLY A 35 33.57 1.47 -0.67
CA GLY A 35 34.73 1.60 -1.55
C GLY A 35 35.25 0.24 -2.07
N GLY A 36 34.35 -0.77 -2.15
CA GLY A 36 34.71 -2.14 -2.54
C GLY A 36 33.76 -3.17 -1.93
N ALA A 37 34.32 -4.30 -1.44
CA ALA A 37 33.51 -5.35 -0.83
C ALA A 37 32.82 -4.88 0.45
N ALA A 38 31.55 -5.26 0.61
CA ALA A 38 30.77 -4.91 1.79
C ALA A 38 31.40 -5.54 3.05
N LYS A 39 31.59 -4.72 4.09
CA LYS A 39 32.18 -5.12 5.38
C LYS A 39 31.13 -5.64 6.37
N ILE A 40 29.85 -5.39 6.10
CA ILE A 40 28.71 -5.80 6.92
C ILE A 40 27.68 -6.44 6.01
N GLU A 41 26.97 -7.45 6.49
CA GLU A 41 25.88 -8.07 5.77
C GLU A 41 24.77 -7.07 5.43
N ARG A 42 24.14 -7.24 4.27
CA ARG A 42 23.09 -6.31 3.80
C ARG A 42 21.89 -6.27 4.75
N GLN A 43 21.57 -7.39 5.38
CA GLN A 43 20.46 -7.45 6.35
C GLN A 43 20.80 -6.69 7.62
N GLU A 44 21.99 -6.85 8.14
CA GLU A 44 22.48 -6.14 9.32
C GLU A 44 22.54 -4.64 9.08
N SER A 45 22.98 -4.18 7.91
CA SER A 45 23.00 -2.76 7.56
C SER A 45 21.62 -2.11 7.54
N LYS A 46 20.54 -2.90 7.31
CA LYS A 46 19.15 -2.41 7.32
C LYS A 46 18.54 -2.32 8.73
N LEU A 47 19.16 -2.92 9.74
CA LEU A 47 18.71 -2.81 11.12
C LEU A 47 18.81 -1.37 11.61
N SER A 48 17.99 -1.03 12.63
CA SER A 48 18.07 0.27 13.29
C SER A 48 19.43 0.47 13.99
N TYR A 49 19.81 1.70 14.24
CA TYR A 49 21.02 2.02 15.03
C TYR A 49 20.97 1.39 16.42
N GLU A 50 19.81 1.32 17.04
CA GLU A 50 19.60 0.68 18.36
C GLU A 50 19.89 -0.82 18.33
N SER A 51 19.70 -1.45 17.16
CA SER A 51 20.00 -2.88 16.94
C SER A 51 21.40 -3.11 16.37
N GLY A 52 22.27 -2.10 16.39
CA GLY A 52 23.64 -2.20 15.85
C GLY A 52 23.73 -2.10 14.33
N GLY A 53 22.64 -1.77 13.64
CA GLY A 53 22.60 -1.57 12.19
C GLY A 53 22.97 -0.14 11.77
N MET A 54 22.87 0.13 10.49
CA MET A 54 23.14 1.43 9.88
C MET A 54 21.87 2.18 9.48
N ASN A 55 20.70 1.63 9.80
CA ASN A 55 19.40 2.13 9.38
C ASN A 55 19.33 2.37 7.85
N PHE A 56 19.98 1.49 7.09
CA PHE A 56 20.00 1.59 5.64
C PHE A 56 18.61 1.27 5.08
N PRO A 57 18.04 2.12 4.22
CA PRO A 57 16.69 1.92 3.72
C PRO A 57 16.60 0.65 2.86
N ASP A 58 15.59 -0.17 3.11
CA ASP A 58 15.21 -1.22 2.16
C ASP A 58 14.67 -0.58 0.89
N LEU A 59 15.42 -0.65 -0.20
CA LEU A 59 15.08 0.02 -1.46
C LEU A 59 13.75 -0.44 -2.04
N SER A 60 13.41 -1.72 -1.89
CA SER A 60 12.13 -2.24 -2.37
C SER A 60 10.96 -1.59 -1.65
N SER A 61 11.02 -1.57 -0.32
CA SER A 61 9.99 -0.92 0.51
C SER A 61 9.94 0.60 0.29
N ALA A 62 11.10 1.25 0.17
CA ALA A 62 11.18 2.68 -0.12
C ALA A 62 10.58 3.01 -1.48
N TRP A 63 10.86 2.20 -2.52
CA TRP A 63 10.30 2.36 -3.85
C TRP A 63 8.77 2.24 -3.88
N MET A 64 8.23 1.30 -3.12
CA MET A 64 6.78 1.15 -2.96
C MET A 64 6.17 2.30 -2.17
N ALA A 65 6.82 2.76 -1.10
CA ALA A 65 6.35 3.85 -0.26
C ALA A 65 6.19 5.17 -1.04
N LEU A 66 7.07 5.44 -2.00
CA LEU A 66 7.01 6.62 -2.87
C LEU A 66 5.77 6.67 -3.78
N LYS A 67 5.04 5.56 -3.91
CA LYS A 67 3.78 5.50 -4.67
C LYS A 67 2.54 5.79 -3.83
N LEU A 68 2.63 5.68 -2.51
CA LEU A 68 1.50 5.92 -1.61
C LEU A 68 0.92 7.34 -1.71
N PRO A 69 1.70 8.42 -1.94
CA PRO A 69 1.16 9.75 -2.16
C PRO A 69 0.15 9.85 -3.31
N TRP A 70 0.23 8.97 -4.32
CA TRP A 70 -0.77 8.92 -5.39
C TRP A 70 -2.16 8.52 -4.88
N LEU A 71 -2.22 7.66 -3.86
CA LEU A 71 -3.49 7.28 -3.22
C LEU A 71 -4.13 8.47 -2.50
N ARG A 72 -3.31 9.31 -1.86
CA ARG A 72 -3.80 10.56 -1.27
C ARG A 72 -4.39 11.48 -2.33
N ARG A 73 -3.79 11.57 -3.53
CA ARG A 73 -4.33 12.36 -4.63
C ARG A 73 -5.68 11.85 -5.12
N LEU A 74 -5.98 10.55 -4.99
CA LEU A 74 -7.30 10.00 -5.33
C LEU A 74 -8.43 10.56 -4.45
N THR A 75 -8.13 11.03 -3.24
CA THR A 75 -9.14 11.63 -2.35
C THR A 75 -9.39 13.11 -2.59
N TYR A 76 -8.40 13.84 -3.13
CA TYR A 76 -8.47 15.29 -3.23
C TYR A 76 -8.57 15.82 -4.67
N ASN A 77 -8.14 15.06 -5.65
CA ASN A 77 -8.01 15.51 -7.04
C ASN A 77 -9.00 14.79 -7.96
N THR A 78 -10.27 14.75 -7.57
CA THR A 78 -11.33 14.05 -8.31
C THR A 78 -11.67 14.67 -9.66
N ASP A 79 -11.39 15.97 -9.85
CA ASP A 79 -11.75 16.74 -11.04
C ASP A 79 -10.66 16.72 -12.13
N THR A 80 -9.70 15.82 -12.01
CA THR A 80 -8.59 15.73 -12.94
C THR A 80 -8.83 14.67 -14.03
N LYS A 81 -8.30 14.93 -15.23
CA LYS A 81 -8.43 13.99 -16.37
C LYS A 81 -7.88 12.60 -16.09
N TRP A 82 -6.76 12.52 -15.36
CA TRP A 82 -6.20 11.21 -14.99
C TRP A 82 -7.12 10.43 -14.03
N TYR A 83 -7.87 11.12 -13.16
CA TYR A 83 -8.86 10.49 -12.29
C TYR A 83 -10.03 9.92 -13.09
N GLU A 84 -10.57 10.71 -14.04
CA GLU A 84 -11.62 10.25 -14.96
C GLU A 84 -11.19 9.00 -15.74
N ILE A 85 -9.98 9.01 -16.32
CA ILE A 85 -9.43 7.87 -17.06
C ILE A 85 -9.32 6.64 -16.16
N LEU A 86 -8.78 6.80 -14.95
CA LEU A 86 -8.67 5.71 -13.99
C LEU A 86 -10.04 5.16 -13.60
N ASN A 87 -11.02 6.03 -13.35
CA ASN A 87 -12.37 5.65 -12.99
C ASN A 87 -13.05 4.84 -14.11
N ILE A 88 -12.86 5.24 -15.37
CA ILE A 88 -13.34 4.50 -16.54
C ILE A 88 -12.69 3.11 -16.59
N GLN A 89 -11.37 3.02 -16.40
CA GLN A 89 -10.67 1.72 -16.39
C GLN A 89 -11.18 0.80 -15.28
N ILE A 90 -11.41 1.32 -14.08
CA ILE A 90 -11.93 0.55 -12.94
C ILE A 90 -13.35 0.06 -13.21
N LYS A 91 -14.22 0.93 -13.72
CA LYS A 91 -15.59 0.55 -14.09
C LYS A 91 -15.65 -0.55 -15.16
N ARG A 92 -14.70 -0.55 -16.10
CA ARG A 92 -14.56 -1.64 -17.10
C ARG A 92 -14.13 -2.97 -16.48
N ILE A 93 -13.33 -2.92 -15.41
CA ILE A 93 -12.89 -4.12 -14.69
C ILE A 93 -14.03 -4.72 -13.87
N ASP A 94 -14.73 -3.88 -13.13
CA ASP A 94 -15.87 -4.24 -12.31
C ASP A 94 -16.70 -2.98 -11.98
N ASN A 95 -17.90 -2.92 -12.54
CA ASN A 95 -18.79 -1.75 -12.36
C ASN A 95 -19.28 -1.56 -10.90
N SER A 96 -19.16 -2.58 -10.06
CA SER A 96 -19.49 -2.49 -8.64
C SER A 96 -18.40 -1.75 -7.82
N ILE A 97 -17.19 -1.69 -8.34
CA ILE A 97 -16.05 -1.04 -7.68
C ILE A 97 -16.07 0.45 -7.97
N LYS A 98 -16.29 1.25 -6.94
CA LYS A 98 -16.28 2.72 -7.04
C LYS A 98 -14.93 3.28 -6.59
N LEU A 99 -14.26 4.03 -7.47
CA LEU A 99 -12.97 4.66 -7.17
C LEU A 99 -13.05 5.63 -5.98
N GLU A 100 -14.14 6.37 -5.84
CA GLU A 100 -14.41 7.29 -4.73
C GLU A 100 -14.34 6.61 -3.35
N LYS A 101 -14.60 5.29 -3.31
CA LYS A 101 -14.59 4.47 -2.08
C LYS A 101 -13.34 3.59 -1.96
N PHE A 102 -12.23 3.95 -2.62
CA PHE A 102 -11.04 3.09 -2.64
C PHE A 102 -10.48 2.80 -1.24
N THR A 103 -10.67 3.72 -0.27
CA THR A 103 -10.24 3.54 1.11
C THR A 103 -10.98 2.41 1.83
N SER A 104 -12.16 2.05 1.35
CA SER A 104 -12.98 0.95 1.87
C SER A 104 -12.89 -0.33 1.03
N TRP A 105 -12.03 -0.36 0.00
CA TRP A 105 -11.89 -1.55 -0.82
C TRP A 105 -11.35 -2.72 0.00
N SER A 106 -11.93 -3.88 -0.24
CA SER A 106 -11.41 -5.13 0.32
C SER A 106 -10.09 -5.49 -0.36
N THR A 107 -9.28 -6.29 0.33
CA THR A 107 -8.03 -6.82 -0.25
C THR A 107 -8.27 -7.58 -1.56
N THR A 108 -9.43 -8.25 -1.69
CA THR A 108 -9.85 -8.93 -2.92
C THR A 108 -10.14 -7.95 -4.05
N GLN A 109 -10.79 -6.83 -3.78
CA GLN A 109 -11.04 -5.77 -4.77
C GLN A 109 -9.73 -5.13 -5.23
N ILE A 110 -8.84 -4.80 -4.30
CA ILE A 110 -7.51 -4.26 -4.64
C ILE A 110 -6.73 -5.24 -5.51
N ALA A 111 -6.69 -6.52 -5.15
CA ALA A 111 -6.01 -7.55 -5.94
C ALA A 111 -6.64 -7.73 -7.33
N THR A 112 -7.96 -7.64 -7.44
CA THR A 112 -8.68 -7.73 -8.72
C THR A 112 -8.36 -6.55 -9.63
N VAL A 113 -8.43 -5.33 -9.09
CA VAL A 113 -8.08 -4.11 -9.84
C VAL A 113 -6.61 -4.16 -10.26
N ARG A 114 -5.68 -4.47 -9.33
CA ARG A 114 -4.25 -4.58 -9.63
C ARG A 114 -3.96 -5.57 -10.76
N ARG A 115 -4.63 -6.71 -10.78
CA ARG A 115 -4.40 -7.75 -11.79
C ARG A 115 -4.89 -7.36 -13.17
N LYS A 116 -6.06 -6.70 -13.24
CA LYS A 116 -6.75 -6.41 -14.49
C LYS A 116 -6.46 -5.02 -15.07
N ILE A 117 -5.95 -4.08 -14.25
CA ILE A 117 -5.67 -2.73 -14.74
C ILE A 117 -4.53 -2.74 -15.75
N GLU A 118 -4.70 -2.03 -16.86
CA GLU A 118 -3.72 -2.01 -17.96
C GLU A 118 -2.51 -1.13 -17.62
N SER A 119 -2.73 0.00 -16.96
CA SER A 119 -1.69 0.95 -16.61
C SER A 119 -0.66 0.37 -15.64
N ARG A 120 0.60 0.28 -16.08
CA ARG A 120 1.72 -0.23 -15.28
C ARG A 120 1.93 0.59 -14.00
N ILE A 121 1.72 1.92 -14.07
CA ILE A 121 1.88 2.82 -12.92
C ILE A 121 0.78 2.53 -11.89
N TRP A 122 -0.48 2.48 -12.29
CA TRP A 122 -1.58 2.17 -11.38
C TRP A 122 -1.49 0.76 -10.82
N LYS A 123 -1.02 -0.19 -11.62
CA LYS A 123 -0.70 -1.55 -11.14
C LYS A 123 0.30 -1.52 -9.99
N ALA A 124 1.37 -0.73 -10.13
CA ALA A 124 2.39 -0.57 -9.09
C ALA A 124 1.85 0.16 -7.85
N ILE A 125 1.00 1.18 -8.02
CA ILE A 125 0.37 1.92 -6.92
C ILE A 125 -0.55 0.99 -6.12
N PHE A 126 -1.42 0.22 -6.76
CA PHE A 126 -2.29 -0.73 -6.06
C PHE A 126 -1.52 -1.91 -5.46
N GLN A 127 -0.40 -2.33 -6.05
CA GLN A 127 0.50 -3.30 -5.43
C GLN A 127 1.11 -2.75 -4.13
N SER A 128 1.55 -1.51 -4.15
CA SER A 128 2.10 -0.84 -2.95
C SER A 128 1.04 -0.69 -1.86
N LEU A 129 -0.20 -0.36 -2.24
CA LEU A 129 -1.33 -0.32 -1.31
C LEU A 129 -1.60 -1.69 -0.67
N GLU A 130 -1.60 -2.77 -1.48
CA GLU A 130 -1.83 -4.13 -0.98
C GLU A 130 -0.76 -4.54 0.05
N VAL A 131 0.51 -4.26 -0.23
CA VAL A 131 1.62 -4.53 0.68
C VAL A 131 1.51 -3.69 1.95
N TYR A 132 1.19 -2.40 1.81
CA TYR A 132 1.03 -1.48 2.93
C TYR A 132 -0.10 -1.93 3.86
N ILE A 133 -1.28 -2.23 3.32
CA ILE A 133 -2.42 -2.71 4.11
C ILE A 133 -2.05 -4.00 4.85
N LYS A 134 -1.41 -4.95 4.20
CA LYS A 134 -0.99 -6.20 4.86
C LYS A 134 -0.01 -5.96 6.00
N LYS A 135 0.93 -5.02 5.85
CA LYS A 135 1.93 -4.70 6.88
C LYS A 135 1.33 -3.87 8.02
N ASP A 136 0.57 -2.84 7.71
CA ASP A 136 0.04 -1.89 8.71
C ASP A 136 -1.00 -2.53 9.62
N LEU A 137 -1.71 -3.54 9.12
CA LEU A 137 -2.69 -4.30 9.90
C LEU A 137 -2.07 -5.19 10.98
N VAL A 138 -0.87 -5.68 10.73
CA VAL A 138 -0.13 -6.45 11.74
C VAL A 138 0.42 -5.53 12.83
N LEU A 139 0.64 -4.24 12.51
CA LEU A 139 1.42 -3.34 13.35
C LEU A 139 0.61 -2.35 14.19
N ASN A 140 -0.69 -2.11 13.93
CA ASN A 140 -1.36 -1.01 14.64
C ASN A 140 -2.87 -1.21 14.85
N LYS A 141 -3.21 -1.81 16.01
CA LYS A 141 -4.60 -2.02 16.46
C LYS A 141 -5.41 -0.72 16.59
N GLU A 142 -4.76 0.38 16.98
CA GLU A 142 -5.40 1.71 17.13
C GLU A 142 -5.74 2.36 15.79
N LYS A 143 -4.90 2.19 14.78
CA LYS A 143 -5.20 2.68 13.42
C LYS A 143 -6.30 1.86 12.76
N ALA A 144 -6.35 0.55 13.03
CA ALA A 144 -7.43 -0.31 12.52
C ALA A 144 -8.81 0.13 13.06
N LEU A 145 -8.87 0.63 14.29
CA LEU A 145 -10.11 1.15 14.91
C LEU A 145 -10.59 2.48 14.28
N LYS A 146 -9.70 3.25 13.65
CA LYS A 146 -10.05 4.48 12.93
C LYS A 146 -10.48 4.26 11.48
N LEU A 147 -10.36 3.04 10.98
CA LEU A 147 -10.81 2.69 9.64
C LEU A 147 -12.32 2.46 9.64
N ASN A 148 -12.95 2.82 8.52
CA ASN A 148 -14.38 2.61 8.32
C ASN A 148 -14.73 1.15 8.56
N ILE A 149 -15.60 0.88 9.57
CA ILE A 149 -15.98 -0.48 10.00
C ILE A 149 -16.68 -1.23 8.87
N TRP A 150 -17.43 -0.50 8.05
CA TRP A 150 -18.28 -1.06 7.01
C TRP A 150 -17.50 -1.37 5.72
N GLY A 151 -17.58 -2.61 5.30
CA GLY A 151 -16.88 -3.04 4.06
C GLY A 151 -15.37 -3.21 4.21
N ASN A 152 -14.84 -3.01 5.41
CA ASN A 152 -13.43 -3.22 5.69
C ASN A 152 -13.14 -4.72 5.69
N GLY A 153 -12.45 -5.20 4.65
CA GLY A 153 -12.08 -6.62 4.53
C GLY A 153 -11.08 -7.12 5.59
N ILE A 154 -10.67 -6.24 6.46
CA ILE A 154 -9.65 -6.40 7.48
C ILE A 154 -10.26 -6.68 8.84
N LEU A 155 -11.36 -6.00 9.16
CA LEU A 155 -12.09 -6.22 10.39
C LEU A 155 -12.86 -7.53 10.28
N LYS A 156 -12.51 -8.47 11.14
CA LYS A 156 -13.16 -9.77 11.27
C LYS A 156 -13.86 -9.84 12.61
N ASN A 157 -14.99 -10.51 12.65
CA ASN A 157 -15.62 -10.87 13.93
C ASN A 157 -14.77 -11.93 14.66
N ASN A 158 -15.14 -12.24 15.91
CA ASN A 158 -14.45 -13.24 16.73
C ASN A 158 -14.38 -14.65 16.07
N ALA A 159 -15.24 -14.92 15.09
CA ALA A 159 -15.24 -16.16 14.30
C ALA A 159 -14.39 -16.06 13.01
N GLY A 160 -13.62 -14.97 12.82
CA GLY A 160 -12.77 -14.76 11.63
C GLY A 160 -13.50 -14.33 10.37
N ASN A 161 -14.81 -14.12 10.42
CA ASN A 161 -15.62 -13.70 9.28
C ASN A 161 -15.61 -12.17 9.11
N LYS A 162 -15.72 -11.69 7.86
CA LYS A 162 -15.85 -10.26 7.55
C LYS A 162 -17.11 -9.67 8.19
N ILE A 163 -17.01 -8.49 8.77
CA ILE A 163 -18.16 -7.75 9.28
C ILE A 163 -18.91 -7.16 8.10
N SER A 164 -20.17 -7.59 7.89
CA SER A 164 -21.02 -7.08 6.83
C SER A 164 -22.12 -6.16 7.40
N LEU A 165 -22.49 -5.13 6.63
CA LEU A 165 -23.54 -4.18 7.01
C LEU A 165 -24.87 -4.87 7.35
N GLY A 166 -25.23 -5.92 6.60
CA GLY A 166 -26.45 -6.68 6.82
C GLY A 166 -26.50 -7.38 8.18
N LYS A 167 -25.39 -7.95 8.63
CA LYS A 167 -25.31 -8.60 9.95
C LYS A 167 -25.39 -7.62 11.12
N VAL A 168 -24.85 -6.41 10.94
CA VAL A 168 -24.92 -5.38 11.99
C VAL A 168 -26.31 -4.79 12.10
N ARG A 169 -26.99 -4.51 10.97
CA ARG A 169 -28.39 -4.08 10.99
C ARG A 169 -29.29 -5.10 11.68
N SER A 170 -29.06 -6.39 11.48
CA SER A 170 -29.80 -7.44 12.17
C SER A 170 -29.52 -7.48 13.68
N LEU A 171 -28.31 -7.11 14.12
CA LEU A 171 -27.93 -7.01 15.53
C LEU A 171 -28.50 -5.74 16.18
N GLU A 172 -28.53 -4.61 15.46
CA GLU A 172 -29.21 -3.39 15.88
C GLU A 172 -30.73 -3.62 16.06
N GLN A 173 -31.36 -4.27 15.08
CA GLN A 173 -32.80 -4.65 15.18
C GLN A 173 -33.07 -5.59 16.33
N GLN A 174 -32.09 -6.38 16.80
CA GLN A 174 -32.20 -7.23 17.97
C GLN A 174 -31.86 -6.51 19.29
N ASN A 175 -31.72 -5.17 19.28
CA ASN A 175 -31.28 -4.35 20.44
C ASN A 175 -29.96 -4.82 21.08
N ARG A 176 -29.07 -5.44 20.32
CA ARG A 176 -27.76 -5.93 20.77
C ARG A 176 -26.62 -4.99 20.56
N LEU A 177 -26.84 -3.91 19.79
CA LEU A 177 -25.87 -2.84 19.55
C LEU A 177 -26.61 -1.50 19.53
N PRO A 178 -26.11 -0.45 20.19
CA PRO A 178 -26.69 0.89 20.08
C PRO A 178 -26.52 1.39 18.64
N ALA A 179 -27.50 2.15 18.14
CA ALA A 179 -27.56 2.68 16.79
C ALA A 179 -26.46 3.73 16.47
N GLN A 180 -25.64 4.07 17.48
CA GLN A 180 -24.52 5.02 17.36
C GLN A 180 -23.22 4.37 17.80
N LEU A 181 -22.42 4.01 16.85
CA LEU A 181 -20.98 3.85 16.96
C LEU A 181 -20.27 4.56 15.82
#